data_fa94b6ff3cbb6dbbd89cbcfa505bdc84
#
_entry.id   fa94b6ff3cbb6dbbd89cbcfa505bdc84
#
_cell.length_a   1.000
_cell.length_b   1.000
_cell.length_c   1.000
_cell.angle_alpha   90.00
_cell.angle_beta   90.00
_cell.angle_gamma   90.00
#
_symmetry.space_group_name_H-M   'P 1'
#
loop_
_entity.id
_entity.type
_entity.pdbx_description
1 polymer ?
#
loop_
_entity_poly.entity_id
_entity_poly.type
_entity_poly.pdbx_seq_one_letter_code
_entity_poly.pdbx_strand_id
1 'polypeptide(L)'
;MSGSGRALLFDIDGTLADTDALHLQAFNQVFGPHGHVFDRDRASKELMGFSNISISERFLPGQSPARQAAIMAEKEEAFRKLASGQIKPLAGLMKLLAMADRADVAMVAVTNAPRLNAEMMLSGLGIMHRFKAVIIGDELPHGKPHPLPYLEGLRAVSAAPGLSLAFEDSRSGVQSASAAGIATIGIRTSLAHGDLVAAGAVCTADTFDDPELVGLVGKTMNW
;
A
#
# COMPACT_ATOMS: atom_id res chain seq x y z
N MET A 1 5.14 5.51 -28.08
CA MET A 1 3.84 4.80 -28.00
C MET A 1 3.02 5.56 -26.97
N SER A 2 1.93 6.21 -27.40
CA SER A 2 1.03 6.94 -26.47
C SER A 2 0.28 5.89 -25.66
N GLY A 3 0.65 5.74 -24.38
CA GLY A 3 -0.11 4.92 -23.45
C GLY A 3 -1.57 5.36 -23.42
N SER A 4 -2.47 4.49 -23.02
CA SER A 4 -3.93 4.72 -22.96
C SER A 4 -4.35 5.90 -22.06
N GLY A 5 -3.43 6.54 -21.38
CA GLY A 5 -3.70 7.52 -20.33
C GLY A 5 -4.32 6.90 -19.07
N ARG A 6 -4.43 5.56 -19.01
CA ARG A 6 -5.01 4.77 -17.91
C ARG A 6 -3.93 4.09 -17.10
N ALA A 7 -4.15 3.96 -15.81
CA ALA A 7 -3.27 3.20 -14.93
C ALA A 7 -4.04 2.53 -13.80
N LEU A 8 -3.50 1.41 -13.31
CA LEU A 8 -3.86 0.83 -12.02
C LEU A 8 -2.72 1.10 -11.05
N LEU A 9 -3.02 1.76 -9.94
CA LEU A 9 -2.06 2.09 -8.90
C LEU A 9 -2.38 1.26 -7.65
N PHE A 10 -1.39 0.56 -7.14
CA PHE A 10 -1.56 -0.36 -6.02
C PHE A 10 -0.69 0.07 -4.84
N ASP A 11 -1.29 0.20 -3.68
CA ASP A 11 -0.51 0.01 -2.47
C ASP A 11 0.00 -1.44 -2.39
N ILE A 12 0.94 -1.72 -1.48
CA ILE A 12 1.59 -3.04 -1.38
C ILE A 12 1.10 -3.80 -0.16
N ASP A 13 1.41 -3.31 1.04
CA ASP A 13 1.14 -3.99 2.30
C ASP A 13 -0.35 -3.89 2.66
N GLY A 14 -0.98 -5.03 2.94
CA GLY A 14 -2.43 -5.09 3.14
C GLY A 14 -3.25 -5.02 1.85
N THR A 15 -2.65 -4.61 0.72
CA THR A 15 -3.33 -4.48 -0.57
C THR A 15 -2.98 -5.62 -1.52
N LEU A 16 -1.72 -5.82 -1.88
CA LEU A 16 -1.33 -6.96 -2.75
C LEU A 16 -1.31 -8.28 -1.98
N ALA A 17 -1.01 -8.23 -0.70
CA ALA A 17 -0.97 -9.35 0.22
C ALA A 17 -1.34 -8.87 1.63
N ASP A 18 -2.04 -9.70 2.42
CA ASP A 18 -2.30 -9.42 3.84
C ASP A 18 -1.01 -9.67 4.65
N THR A 19 -0.37 -8.58 5.05
CA THR A 19 0.88 -8.57 5.82
C THR A 19 0.71 -8.04 7.24
N ASP A 20 -0.49 -7.64 7.64
CA ASP A 20 -0.77 -6.99 8.93
C ASP A 20 -0.29 -7.81 10.14
N ALA A 21 -0.54 -9.13 10.11
CA ALA A 21 -0.12 -10.01 11.19
C ALA A 21 1.42 -10.08 11.33
N LEU A 22 2.15 -10.04 10.22
CA LEU A 22 3.62 -10.05 10.20
C LEU A 22 4.17 -8.71 10.67
N HIS A 23 3.57 -7.59 10.25
CA HIS A 23 3.92 -6.27 10.76
C HIS A 23 3.66 -6.15 12.26
N LEU A 24 2.50 -6.59 12.74
CA LEU A 24 2.17 -6.62 14.17
C LEU A 24 3.20 -7.40 14.98
N GLN A 25 3.60 -8.59 14.49
CA GLN A 25 4.62 -9.40 15.15
C GLN A 25 5.98 -8.68 15.18
N ALA A 26 6.41 -8.07 14.08
CA ALA A 26 7.65 -7.30 14.00
C ALA A 26 7.62 -6.08 14.94
N PHE A 27 6.51 -5.34 14.99
CA PHE A 27 6.34 -4.23 15.92
C PHE A 27 6.45 -4.69 17.36
N ASN A 28 5.73 -5.74 17.77
CA ASN A 28 5.77 -6.24 19.15
C ASN A 28 7.15 -6.77 19.55
N GLN A 29 7.86 -7.39 18.61
CA GLN A 29 9.23 -7.85 18.83
C GLN A 29 10.19 -6.69 19.14
N VAL A 30 10.10 -5.58 18.40
CA VAL A 30 11.06 -4.49 18.48
C VAL A 30 10.61 -3.40 19.45
N PHE A 31 9.32 -3.11 19.54
CA PHE A 31 8.78 -2.07 20.42
C PHE A 31 8.45 -2.56 21.84
N GLY A 32 8.31 -3.88 22.04
CA GLY A 32 8.09 -4.48 23.36
C GLY A 32 9.12 -4.06 24.39
N PRO A 33 10.44 -4.10 24.12
CA PRO A 33 11.48 -3.60 25.02
C PRO A 33 11.39 -2.10 25.35
N HIS A 34 10.67 -1.33 24.53
CA HIS A 34 10.41 0.10 24.75
C HIS A 34 9.07 0.38 25.46
N GLY A 35 8.40 -0.67 25.97
CA GLY A 35 7.15 -0.55 26.73
C GLY A 35 5.88 -0.49 25.89
N HIS A 36 5.96 -0.80 24.59
CA HIS A 36 4.81 -0.79 23.68
C HIS A 36 4.47 -2.20 23.22
N VAL A 37 3.23 -2.62 23.49
CA VAL A 37 2.64 -3.85 22.97
C VAL A 37 1.34 -3.47 22.26
N PHE A 38 1.15 -4.01 21.07
CA PHE A 38 0.01 -3.72 20.19
C PHE A 38 -0.80 -5.00 20.00
N ASP A 39 -2.11 -4.90 20.12
CA ASP A 39 -3.05 -5.86 19.57
C ASP A 39 -3.44 -5.46 18.14
N ARG A 40 -4.25 -6.28 17.50
CA ARG A 40 -4.65 -6.05 16.10
C ARG A 40 -5.42 -4.74 15.92
N ASP A 41 -6.35 -4.43 16.83
CA ASP A 41 -7.17 -3.23 16.75
C ASP A 41 -6.34 -1.95 16.91
N ARG A 42 -5.43 -1.95 17.86
CA ARG A 42 -4.52 -0.83 18.09
C ARG A 42 -3.54 -0.67 16.92
N ALA A 43 -2.98 -1.76 16.41
CA ALA A 43 -2.05 -1.72 15.28
C ALA A 43 -2.71 -1.16 14.02
N SER A 44 -3.91 -1.61 13.69
CA SER A 44 -4.69 -1.11 12.54
C SER A 44 -4.94 0.41 12.61
N LYS A 45 -5.19 0.95 13.82
CA LYS A 45 -5.49 2.38 14.02
C LYS A 45 -4.26 3.28 14.15
N GLU A 46 -3.15 2.73 14.65
CA GLU A 46 -2.02 3.54 15.11
C GLU A 46 -0.72 3.29 14.34
N LEU A 47 -0.62 2.19 13.61
CA LEU A 47 0.61 1.77 12.92
C LEU A 47 0.42 1.58 11.40
N MET A 48 -0.66 0.87 11.00
CA MET A 48 -0.83 0.50 9.59
C MET A 48 -1.07 1.73 8.71
N GLY A 49 -0.37 1.80 7.58
CA GLY A 49 -0.45 2.90 6.64
C GLY A 49 0.30 4.19 7.03
N PHE A 50 0.89 4.26 8.25
CA PHE A 50 1.71 5.39 8.66
C PHE A 50 3.17 5.23 8.23
N SER A 51 3.88 6.34 8.07
CA SER A 51 5.32 6.32 7.81
C SER A 51 6.12 5.93 9.06
N ASN A 52 7.29 5.35 8.86
CA ASN A 52 8.20 5.01 9.95
C ASN A 52 8.57 6.22 10.81
N ILE A 53 8.71 7.41 10.21
CA ILE A 53 8.98 8.66 10.92
C ILE A 53 7.83 8.97 11.87
N SER A 54 6.58 9.02 11.38
CA SER A 54 5.40 9.31 12.21
C SER A 54 5.23 8.33 13.36
N ILE A 55 5.48 7.04 13.13
CA ILE A 55 5.39 6.00 14.16
C ILE A 55 6.48 6.22 15.22
N SER A 56 7.73 6.44 14.81
CA SER A 56 8.84 6.62 15.75
C SER A 56 8.70 7.89 16.59
N GLU A 57 8.26 9.00 16.01
CA GLU A 57 8.00 10.24 16.74
C GLU A 57 6.90 10.06 17.80
N ARG A 58 5.85 9.32 17.45
CA ARG A 58 4.71 9.07 18.35
C ARG A 58 5.06 8.14 19.52
N PHE A 59 5.77 7.04 19.24
CA PHE A 59 5.99 5.98 20.23
C PHE A 59 7.36 6.02 20.89
N LEU A 60 8.31 6.76 20.35
CA LEU A 60 9.68 6.87 20.85
C LEU A 60 10.11 8.34 21.05
N PRO A 61 9.23 9.23 21.60
CA PRO A 61 9.53 10.68 21.66
C PRO A 61 10.75 11.01 22.52
N GLY A 62 11.16 10.12 23.43
CA GLY A 62 12.36 10.30 24.27
C GLY A 62 13.67 9.85 23.62
N GLN A 63 13.62 9.30 22.39
CA GLN A 63 14.82 8.87 21.67
C GLN A 63 15.31 9.95 20.70
N SER A 64 16.62 9.99 20.46
CA SER A 64 17.17 10.85 19.43
C SER A 64 16.67 10.41 18.01
N PRO A 65 16.60 11.29 17.01
CA PRO A 65 16.20 10.93 15.66
C PRO A 65 17.02 9.77 15.06
N ALA A 66 18.32 9.72 15.34
CA ALA A 66 19.19 8.64 14.89
C ALA A 66 18.81 7.28 15.57
N ARG A 67 18.44 7.30 16.86
CA ARG A 67 18.00 6.07 17.56
C ARG A 67 16.62 5.64 17.12
N GLN A 68 15.69 6.58 16.89
CA GLN A 68 14.38 6.31 16.30
C GLN A 68 14.52 5.60 14.93
N ALA A 69 15.35 6.15 14.05
CA ALA A 69 15.63 5.55 12.74
C ALA A 69 16.23 4.13 12.86
N ALA A 70 17.16 3.93 13.80
CA ALA A 70 17.75 2.60 14.03
C ALA A 70 16.71 1.58 14.52
N ILE A 71 15.83 1.94 15.45
CA ILE A 71 14.75 1.07 15.94
C ILE A 71 13.77 0.72 14.81
N MET A 72 13.41 1.69 13.97
CA MET A 72 12.57 1.42 12.82
C MET A 72 13.26 0.50 11.80
N ALA A 73 14.56 0.67 11.56
CA ALA A 73 15.33 -0.23 10.70
C ALA A 73 15.37 -1.67 11.24
N GLU A 74 15.53 -1.84 12.56
CA GLU A 74 15.43 -3.14 13.25
C GLU A 74 14.04 -3.77 13.03
N LYS A 75 12.96 -2.97 13.13
CA LYS A 75 11.58 -3.44 12.89
C LYS A 75 11.38 -3.88 11.44
N GLU A 76 11.89 -3.11 10.48
CA GLU A 76 11.76 -3.48 9.08
C GLU A 76 12.58 -4.74 8.73
N GLU A 77 13.74 -4.91 9.34
CA GLU A 77 14.52 -6.15 9.21
C GLU A 77 13.79 -7.35 9.81
N ALA A 78 13.18 -7.19 11.00
CA ALA A 78 12.36 -8.23 11.63
C ALA A 78 11.17 -8.61 10.73
N PHE A 79 10.46 -7.62 10.16
CA PHE A 79 9.38 -7.87 9.21
C PHE A 79 9.87 -8.68 7.99
N ARG A 80 10.96 -8.28 7.34
CA ARG A 80 11.49 -9.00 6.18
C ARG A 80 11.85 -10.45 6.51
N LYS A 81 12.41 -10.70 7.68
CA LYS A 81 12.72 -12.08 8.15
C LYS A 81 11.44 -12.91 8.32
N LEU A 82 10.41 -12.33 8.95
CA LEU A 82 9.12 -12.99 9.16
C LEU A 82 8.37 -13.23 7.84
N ALA A 83 8.41 -12.28 6.93
CA ALA A 83 7.68 -12.32 5.68
C ALA A 83 8.32 -13.25 4.63
N SER A 84 9.62 -13.56 4.77
CA SER A 84 10.37 -14.37 3.81
C SER A 84 9.72 -15.73 3.57
N GLY A 85 9.32 -16.00 2.32
CA GLY A 85 8.68 -17.25 1.92
C GLY A 85 7.22 -17.44 2.38
N GLN A 86 6.62 -16.45 3.05
CA GLN A 86 5.25 -16.54 3.56
C GLN A 86 4.24 -15.65 2.82
N ILE A 87 4.72 -14.73 1.99
CA ILE A 87 3.86 -13.78 1.27
C ILE A 87 3.05 -14.50 0.21
N LYS A 88 1.73 -14.29 0.24
CA LYS A 88 0.80 -14.83 -0.76
C LYS A 88 -0.06 -13.70 -1.30
N PRO A 89 -0.35 -13.69 -2.62
CA PRO A 89 -1.20 -12.67 -3.20
C PRO A 89 -2.63 -12.81 -2.67
N LEU A 90 -3.34 -11.71 -2.51
CA LEU A 90 -4.78 -11.74 -2.26
C LEU A 90 -5.51 -12.43 -3.43
N ALA A 91 -6.63 -13.06 -3.12
CA ALA A 91 -7.43 -13.75 -4.12
C ALA A 91 -7.83 -12.79 -5.26
N GLY A 92 -7.76 -13.27 -6.50
CA GLY A 92 -8.07 -12.48 -7.71
C GLY A 92 -6.97 -11.54 -8.19
N LEU A 93 -5.98 -11.17 -7.35
CA LEU A 93 -4.91 -10.24 -7.76
C LEU A 93 -4.22 -10.67 -9.04
N MET A 94 -3.75 -11.91 -9.12
CA MET A 94 -3.00 -12.41 -10.29
C MET A 94 -3.83 -12.38 -11.58
N LYS A 95 -5.13 -12.56 -11.46
CA LYS A 95 -6.07 -12.46 -12.59
C LYS A 95 -6.22 -11.00 -13.04
N LEU A 96 -6.37 -10.06 -12.10
CA LEU A 96 -6.44 -8.63 -12.41
C LEU A 96 -5.17 -8.15 -13.10
N LEU A 97 -3.98 -8.48 -12.57
CA LEU A 97 -2.71 -8.10 -13.19
C LEU A 97 -2.55 -8.69 -14.60
N ALA A 98 -2.98 -9.94 -14.82
CA ALA A 98 -2.95 -10.54 -16.16
C ALA A 98 -3.95 -9.89 -17.13
N MET A 99 -5.06 -9.35 -16.65
CA MET A 99 -6.00 -8.58 -17.47
C MET A 99 -5.39 -7.22 -17.86
N ALA A 100 -4.73 -6.54 -16.90
CA ALA A 100 -4.01 -5.29 -17.17
C ALA A 100 -2.90 -5.46 -18.21
N ASP A 101 -2.09 -6.52 -18.09
CA ASP A 101 -1.04 -6.84 -19.07
C ASP A 101 -1.63 -7.03 -20.49
N ARG A 102 -2.71 -7.82 -20.62
CA ARG A 102 -3.35 -8.05 -21.92
C ARG A 102 -3.95 -6.80 -22.55
N ALA A 103 -4.39 -5.85 -21.72
CA ALA A 103 -4.99 -4.59 -22.16
C ALA A 103 -3.96 -3.45 -22.31
N ASP A 104 -2.67 -3.72 -22.10
CA ASP A 104 -1.58 -2.73 -22.06
C ASP A 104 -1.87 -1.55 -21.13
N VAL A 105 -2.50 -1.83 -19.97
CA VAL A 105 -2.75 -0.85 -18.92
C VAL A 105 -1.55 -0.80 -17.98
N ALA A 106 -0.99 0.39 -17.80
CA ALA A 106 0.17 0.57 -16.93
C ALA A 106 -0.18 0.27 -15.47
N MET A 107 0.73 -0.43 -14.77
CA MET A 107 0.62 -0.73 -13.35
C MET A 107 1.75 -0.04 -12.60
N VAL A 108 1.41 0.58 -11.46
CA VAL A 108 2.34 1.31 -10.58
C VAL A 108 2.13 0.85 -9.14
N ALA A 109 3.20 0.57 -8.42
CA ALA A 109 3.15 0.35 -6.98
C ALA A 109 3.43 1.67 -6.25
N VAL A 110 2.65 1.97 -5.19
CA VAL A 110 2.76 3.21 -4.41
C VAL A 110 2.66 2.87 -2.94
N THR A 111 3.75 3.01 -2.18
CA THR A 111 3.78 2.59 -0.76
C THR A 111 4.54 3.57 0.12
N ASN A 112 4.19 3.60 1.42
CA ASN A 112 5.01 4.25 2.46
C ASN A 112 6.06 3.30 3.07
N ALA A 113 6.04 2.01 2.70
CA ALA A 113 7.07 1.07 3.14
C ALA A 113 8.44 1.41 2.55
N PRO A 114 9.55 1.12 3.25
CA PRO A 114 10.89 1.28 2.71
C PRO A 114 11.11 0.45 1.43
N ARG A 115 11.96 0.95 0.54
CA ARG A 115 12.27 0.32 -0.76
C ARG A 115 12.59 -1.18 -0.66
N LEU A 116 13.41 -1.58 0.31
CA LEU A 116 13.77 -2.99 0.50
C LEU A 116 12.56 -3.89 0.81
N ASN A 117 11.56 -3.37 1.51
CA ASN A 117 10.32 -4.10 1.77
C ASN A 117 9.48 -4.21 0.50
N ALA A 118 9.29 -3.10 -0.22
CA ALA A 118 8.55 -3.08 -1.47
C ALA A 118 9.14 -4.06 -2.50
N GLU A 119 10.46 -4.05 -2.67
CA GLU A 119 11.18 -4.94 -3.59
C GLU A 119 11.08 -6.40 -3.15
N MET A 120 11.21 -6.68 -1.85
CA MET A 120 11.02 -8.02 -1.30
C MET A 120 9.60 -8.54 -1.55
N MET A 121 8.58 -7.71 -1.29
CA MET A 121 7.18 -8.06 -1.49
C MET A 121 6.88 -8.36 -2.96
N LEU A 122 7.20 -7.43 -3.86
CA LEU A 122 6.93 -7.57 -5.29
C LEU A 122 7.71 -8.74 -5.92
N SER A 123 8.96 -8.96 -5.48
CA SER A 123 9.77 -10.10 -5.93
C SER A 123 9.26 -11.42 -5.36
N GLY A 124 8.90 -11.45 -4.07
CA GLY A 124 8.34 -12.63 -3.40
C GLY A 124 7.02 -13.10 -4.04
N LEU A 125 6.19 -12.16 -4.50
CA LEU A 125 4.98 -12.43 -5.27
C LEU A 125 5.26 -12.77 -6.76
N GLY A 126 6.49 -12.59 -7.24
CA GLY A 126 6.86 -12.80 -8.64
C GLY A 126 6.28 -11.78 -9.62
N ILE A 127 5.90 -10.59 -9.16
CA ILE A 127 5.17 -9.59 -9.95
C ILE A 127 5.94 -8.28 -10.20
N MET A 128 7.14 -8.12 -9.67
CA MET A 128 7.95 -6.90 -9.82
C MET A 128 8.03 -6.43 -11.28
N HIS A 129 8.24 -7.36 -12.22
CA HIS A 129 8.40 -7.08 -13.64
C HIS A 129 7.16 -6.50 -14.32
N ARG A 130 5.97 -6.56 -13.69
CA ARG A 130 4.71 -6.02 -14.23
C ARG A 130 4.54 -4.54 -13.95
N PHE A 131 5.21 -4.03 -12.91
CA PHE A 131 5.08 -2.63 -12.50
C PHE A 131 6.04 -1.75 -13.30
N LYS A 132 5.51 -0.70 -13.94
CA LYS A 132 6.30 0.29 -14.68
C LYS A 132 7.08 1.22 -13.76
N ALA A 133 6.60 1.42 -12.54
CA ALA A 133 7.25 2.22 -11.50
C ALA A 133 6.88 1.70 -10.10
N VAL A 134 7.77 1.91 -9.15
CA VAL A 134 7.56 1.68 -7.72
C VAL A 134 7.87 3.00 -7.00
N ILE A 135 6.83 3.63 -6.48
CA ILE A 135 6.90 4.91 -5.78
C ILE A 135 6.98 4.64 -4.29
N ILE A 136 8.04 5.14 -3.67
CA ILE A 136 8.30 4.99 -2.23
C ILE A 136 8.04 6.33 -1.56
N GLY A 137 7.07 6.40 -0.65
CA GLY A 137 6.66 7.62 0.03
C GLY A 137 7.80 8.28 0.81
N ASP A 138 8.65 7.49 1.48
CA ASP A 138 9.78 7.98 2.26
C ASP A 138 10.94 8.57 1.38
N GLU A 139 10.92 8.36 0.07
CA GLU A 139 11.87 8.96 -0.88
C GLU A 139 11.35 10.28 -1.47
N LEU A 140 10.13 10.68 -1.12
CA LEU A 140 9.50 11.91 -1.57
C LEU A 140 9.48 12.95 -0.43
N PRO A 141 9.34 14.25 -0.75
CA PRO A 141 9.14 15.28 0.25
C PRO A 141 7.94 15.03 1.17
N HIS A 142 6.92 14.34 0.67
CA HIS A 142 5.71 13.99 1.42
C HIS A 142 5.20 12.61 1.01
N GLY A 143 5.12 11.69 1.98
CA GLY A 143 4.46 10.39 1.84
C GLY A 143 2.93 10.49 2.00
N LYS A 144 2.22 9.35 1.96
CA LYS A 144 0.79 9.28 2.28
C LYS A 144 0.55 9.79 3.73
N PRO A 145 -0.47 10.59 4.00
CA PRO A 145 -1.68 10.84 3.21
C PRO A 145 -1.56 12.00 2.20
N HIS A 146 -0.39 12.63 2.00
CA HIS A 146 -0.23 13.64 0.97
C HIS A 146 -0.44 13.03 -0.43
N PRO A 147 -1.07 13.75 -1.40
CA PRO A 147 -1.35 13.19 -2.74
C PRO A 147 -0.10 12.92 -3.59
N LEU A 148 1.06 13.45 -3.21
CA LEU A 148 2.27 13.41 -4.00
C LEU A 148 2.68 12.00 -4.46
N PRO A 149 2.66 10.93 -3.63
CA PRO A 149 3.05 9.60 -4.09
C PRO A 149 2.19 9.11 -5.28
N TYR A 150 0.88 9.32 -5.23
CA TYR A 150 -0.02 8.93 -6.31
C TYR A 150 0.12 9.82 -7.54
N LEU A 151 0.34 11.12 -7.36
CA LEU A 151 0.64 12.05 -8.48
C LEU A 151 1.94 11.66 -9.19
N GLU A 152 2.99 11.29 -8.46
CA GLU A 152 4.24 10.79 -9.06
C GLU A 152 4.02 9.46 -9.78
N GLY A 153 3.20 8.56 -9.21
CA GLY A 153 2.81 7.32 -9.88
C GLY A 153 2.13 7.55 -11.22
N LEU A 154 1.16 8.47 -11.27
CA LEU A 154 0.49 8.86 -12.52
C LEU A 154 1.48 9.48 -13.52
N ARG A 155 2.36 10.37 -13.04
CA ARG A 155 3.37 11.03 -13.87
C ARG A 155 4.33 10.02 -14.51
N ALA A 156 4.78 9.03 -13.74
CA ALA A 156 5.72 8.01 -14.21
C ALA A 156 5.21 7.22 -15.42
N VAL A 157 3.89 7.12 -15.59
CA VAL A 157 3.26 6.38 -16.68
C VAL A 157 2.39 7.26 -17.60
N SER A 158 2.47 8.59 -17.44
CA SER A 158 1.71 9.58 -18.21
C SER A 158 0.19 9.30 -18.20
N ALA A 159 -0.34 8.89 -17.03
CA ALA A 159 -1.76 8.57 -16.86
C ALA A 159 -2.55 9.74 -16.29
N ALA A 160 -3.84 9.79 -16.61
CA ALA A 160 -4.77 10.78 -16.10
C ALA A 160 -5.50 10.26 -14.85
N PRO A 161 -5.65 11.07 -13.78
CA PRO A 161 -6.33 10.63 -12.55
C PRO A 161 -7.72 10.06 -12.81
N GLY A 162 -8.56 10.77 -13.56
CA GLY A 162 -9.96 10.37 -13.85
C GLY A 162 -10.12 9.15 -14.75
N LEU A 163 -9.02 8.63 -15.32
CA LEU A 163 -8.99 7.41 -16.13
C LEU A 163 -8.26 6.25 -15.41
N SER A 164 -7.87 6.45 -14.15
CA SER A 164 -7.08 5.52 -13.38
C SER A 164 -7.84 5.05 -12.14
N LEU A 165 -7.40 3.93 -11.56
CA LEU A 165 -7.92 3.39 -10.31
C LEU A 165 -6.78 3.17 -9.33
N ALA A 166 -7.03 3.43 -8.04
CA ALA A 166 -6.14 3.07 -6.96
C ALA A 166 -6.75 1.96 -6.09
N PHE A 167 -5.90 1.09 -5.54
CA PHE A 167 -6.26 0.04 -4.60
C PHE A 167 -5.49 0.28 -3.31
N GLU A 168 -6.19 0.31 -2.20
CA GLU A 168 -5.67 0.70 -0.89
C GLU A 168 -6.42 0.04 0.26
N ASP A 169 -5.75 -0.23 1.36
CA ASP A 169 -6.33 -0.83 2.57
C ASP A 169 -6.33 0.11 3.77
N SER A 170 -5.55 1.20 3.69
CA SER A 170 -5.29 2.13 4.80
C SER A 170 -6.01 3.47 4.65
N ARG A 171 -6.30 4.12 5.79
CA ARG A 171 -6.86 5.48 5.80
C ARG A 171 -5.96 6.48 5.08
N SER A 172 -4.66 6.47 5.40
CA SER A 172 -3.69 7.42 4.82
C SER A 172 -3.54 7.24 3.31
N GLY A 173 -3.57 5.99 2.85
CA GLY A 173 -3.44 5.68 1.45
C GLY A 173 -4.69 6.04 0.64
N VAL A 174 -5.88 5.71 1.13
CA VAL A 174 -7.15 6.12 0.50
C VAL A 174 -7.23 7.64 0.40
N GLN A 175 -6.89 8.38 1.47
CA GLN A 175 -6.86 9.84 1.45
C GLN A 175 -5.87 10.37 0.41
N SER A 176 -4.68 9.79 0.32
CA SER A 176 -3.64 10.17 -0.63
C SER A 176 -4.10 10.00 -2.09
N ALA A 177 -4.65 8.82 -2.41
CA ALA A 177 -5.13 8.51 -3.77
C ALA A 177 -6.34 9.37 -4.15
N SER A 178 -7.31 9.52 -3.25
CA SER A 178 -8.50 10.37 -3.45
C SER A 178 -8.13 11.84 -3.63
N ALA A 179 -7.17 12.36 -2.84
CA ALA A 179 -6.66 13.73 -2.97
C ALA A 179 -5.88 13.94 -4.28
N ALA A 180 -5.33 12.87 -4.88
CA ALA A 180 -4.74 12.90 -6.22
C ALA A 180 -5.79 12.86 -7.34
N GLY A 181 -7.09 12.79 -7.01
CA GLY A 181 -8.19 12.73 -7.97
C GLY A 181 -8.43 11.36 -8.58
N ILE A 182 -7.91 10.29 -7.96
CA ILE A 182 -8.05 8.90 -8.44
C ILE A 182 -9.23 8.23 -7.72
N ALA A 183 -10.12 7.59 -8.48
CA ALA A 183 -11.13 6.73 -7.89
C ALA A 183 -10.46 5.56 -7.16
N THR A 184 -10.69 5.46 -5.84
CA THR A 184 -9.96 4.54 -4.97
C THR A 184 -10.86 3.43 -4.48
N ILE A 185 -10.45 2.19 -4.66
CA ILE A 185 -11.10 0.98 -4.14
C ILE A 185 -10.41 0.59 -2.85
N GLY A 186 -11.19 0.49 -1.76
CA GLY A 186 -10.69 0.05 -0.47
C GLY A 186 -10.65 -1.47 -0.36
N ILE A 187 -9.51 -2.06 -0.04
CA ILE A 187 -9.37 -3.49 0.26
C ILE A 187 -9.50 -3.68 1.78
N ARG A 188 -10.45 -4.51 2.21
CA ARG A 188 -10.83 -4.65 3.63
C ARG A 188 -9.93 -5.63 4.41
N THR A 189 -8.64 -5.51 4.26
CA THR A 189 -7.65 -6.28 5.04
C THR A 189 -7.39 -5.64 6.40
N SER A 190 -7.08 -4.35 6.41
CA SER A 190 -6.70 -3.60 7.62
C SER A 190 -7.88 -2.83 8.24
N LEU A 191 -8.80 -2.31 7.43
CA LEU A 191 -9.91 -1.45 7.88
C LEU A 191 -11.27 -1.95 7.40
N ALA A 192 -12.32 -1.64 8.15
CA ALA A 192 -13.70 -1.94 7.79
C ALA A 192 -14.21 -1.02 6.67
N HIS A 193 -15.28 -1.45 5.99
CA HIS A 193 -15.97 -0.70 4.94
C HIS A 193 -16.19 0.79 5.29
N GLY A 194 -16.79 1.05 6.47
CA GLY A 194 -17.14 2.41 6.88
C GLY A 194 -15.93 3.33 7.02
N ASP A 195 -14.80 2.81 7.52
CA ASP A 195 -13.57 3.58 7.68
C ASP A 195 -12.92 3.92 6.34
N LEU A 196 -12.90 2.98 5.40
CA LEU A 196 -12.36 3.18 4.05
C LEU A 196 -13.23 4.16 3.25
N VAL A 197 -14.56 4.04 3.32
CA VAL A 197 -15.49 5.00 2.69
C VAL A 197 -15.34 6.38 3.29
N ALA A 198 -15.24 6.50 4.62
CA ALA A 198 -15.01 7.78 5.30
C ALA A 198 -13.65 8.42 4.93
N ALA A 199 -12.65 7.60 4.53
CA ALA A 199 -11.38 8.07 4.03
C ALA A 199 -11.44 8.54 2.55
N GLY A 200 -12.48 8.16 1.79
CA GLY A 200 -12.69 8.56 0.40
C GLY A 200 -12.74 7.41 -0.62
N ALA A 201 -12.80 6.16 -0.17
CA ALA A 201 -12.97 5.03 -1.09
C ALA A 201 -14.36 5.08 -1.76
N VAL A 202 -14.39 4.86 -3.08
CA VAL A 202 -15.65 4.86 -3.87
C VAL A 202 -16.40 3.53 -3.75
N CYS A 203 -15.70 2.43 -3.48
CA CYS A 203 -16.24 1.14 -3.09
C CYS A 203 -15.19 0.38 -2.27
N THR A 204 -15.57 -0.76 -1.69
CA THR A 204 -14.65 -1.62 -0.94
C THR A 204 -14.85 -3.08 -1.29
N ALA A 205 -13.79 -3.87 -1.20
CA ALA A 205 -13.81 -5.29 -1.51
C ALA A 205 -12.96 -6.08 -0.49
N ASP A 206 -13.28 -7.35 -0.28
CA ASP A 206 -12.43 -8.25 0.53
C ASP A 206 -11.26 -8.80 -0.30
N THR A 207 -11.47 -8.95 -1.59
CA THR A 207 -10.50 -9.54 -2.53
C THR A 207 -10.65 -8.91 -3.91
N PHE A 208 -9.72 -9.18 -4.81
CA PHE A 208 -9.77 -8.74 -6.21
C PHE A 208 -10.76 -9.54 -7.08
N ASP A 209 -11.36 -10.61 -6.54
CA ASP A 209 -12.45 -11.37 -7.21
C ASP A 209 -13.85 -10.81 -6.87
N ASP A 210 -13.95 -9.79 -6.02
CA ASP A 210 -15.22 -9.17 -5.66
C ASP A 210 -15.94 -8.64 -6.92
N PRO A 211 -17.21 -9.01 -7.16
CA PRO A 211 -17.94 -8.62 -8.37
C PRO A 211 -18.07 -7.11 -8.56
N GLU A 212 -18.23 -6.34 -7.48
CA GLU A 212 -18.34 -4.88 -7.56
C GLU A 212 -17.00 -4.26 -7.99
N LEU A 213 -15.89 -4.72 -7.40
CA LEU A 213 -14.55 -4.33 -7.81
C LEU A 213 -14.29 -4.67 -9.28
N VAL A 214 -14.55 -5.92 -9.67
CA VAL A 214 -14.34 -6.39 -11.05
C VAL A 214 -15.18 -5.59 -12.04
N GLY A 215 -16.43 -5.28 -11.70
CA GLY A 215 -17.31 -4.45 -12.52
C GLY A 215 -16.80 -3.02 -12.68
N LEU A 216 -16.34 -2.39 -11.60
CA LEU A 216 -15.79 -1.04 -11.61
C LEU A 216 -14.50 -0.96 -12.44
N VAL A 217 -13.59 -1.93 -12.25
CA VAL A 217 -12.35 -2.02 -13.04
C VAL A 217 -12.66 -2.19 -14.51
N GLY A 218 -13.54 -3.14 -14.87
CA GLY A 218 -13.95 -3.38 -16.26
C GLY A 218 -14.50 -2.14 -16.91
N LYS A 219 -15.39 -1.39 -16.24
CA LYS A 219 -15.96 -0.14 -16.73
C LYS A 219 -14.90 0.95 -16.92
N THR A 220 -14.03 1.16 -15.95
CA THR A 220 -13.03 2.26 -15.98
C THR A 220 -11.92 1.96 -16.98
N MET A 221 -11.48 0.71 -17.06
CA MET A 221 -10.41 0.29 -17.98
C MET A 221 -10.93 -0.04 -19.39
N ASN A 222 -12.25 -0.09 -19.55
CA ASN A 222 -12.91 -0.44 -20.83
C ASN A 222 -12.52 -1.86 -21.31
N TRP A 223 -12.64 -2.83 -20.39
CA TRP A 223 -12.35 -4.26 -20.60
C TRP A 223 -13.63 -5.06 -20.83
#